data_8b73291d5bba9cb05de1c966e6141c3c
#
_entry.id   8b73291d5bba9cb05de1c966e6141c3c
#
_cell.length_a   1.000
_cell.length_b   1.000
_cell.length_c   1.000
_cell.angle_alpha   90.00
_cell.angle_beta   90.00
_cell.angle_gamma   90.00
#
_symmetry.space_group_name_H-M   'P 1'
#
loop_
_entity.id
_entity.type
_entity.pdbx_description
1 polymer ?
#
loop_
_entity_poly.entity_id
_entity_poly.type
_entity_poly.pdbx_seq_one_letter_code
_entity_poly.pdbx_strand_id
1 'polypeptide(L)'
;MSSASSLAPVRALALSPPRPFRHGARRLARAPRAAASADPSPTASKLEGAAAEAYMATLAEDLTHLFDDRGIDRSLYEPTVRFEDPLTKYDDIEGYLFNIAMLRRVFDPTYTMHAIALTGDWEVSTRWTMDMSLPLPWRPSLTFTGTSVMGIDPATMRVATHFDTWDAISTQGFFLETKSPEAVAEVLRQVFDLTVQPDLETPEYVVLRRYAEYEIRRYPDVVVAETKTGGESGVSEGKRLAAGGMTGGGGGGDGSFNPFGALAGYIFGGNAEEKKMEMTTPVFTSDDGKMQFVMGRALGDDPSALPAPNDGERVGLGIRTGGVFAAVRFNGVATDASAAEAERRLSERLARDGHARKPGAPASLAQYNDPLTNPIRRRNDVLVEIEGFDNARLDL
;
A
#
# COMPACT_ATOMS: atom_id res chain seq x y z
N MET A 1 -37.86 -41.89 -12.88
CA MET A 1 -37.64 -41.24 -14.20
C MET A 1 -36.59 -40.19 -14.01
N SER A 2 -35.38 -40.55 -14.35
CA SER A 2 -34.17 -39.76 -14.16
C SER A 2 -33.84 -39.09 -15.49
N SER A 3 -33.71 -37.75 -15.52
CA SER A 3 -33.19 -37.03 -16.69
C SER A 3 -31.81 -36.49 -16.36
N ALA A 4 -30.81 -37.17 -16.92
CA ALA A 4 -29.45 -36.69 -16.91
C ALA A 4 -29.27 -35.59 -17.96
N SER A 5 -28.82 -34.41 -17.54
CA SER A 5 -28.47 -33.31 -18.44
C SER A 5 -26.99 -33.43 -18.81
N SER A 6 -26.76 -33.64 -20.11
CA SER A 6 -25.47 -33.77 -20.74
C SER A 6 -24.79 -32.39 -20.89
N LEU A 7 -23.63 -32.19 -20.29
CA LEU A 7 -22.75 -31.08 -20.54
C LEU A 7 -21.85 -31.40 -21.73
N ALA A 8 -21.95 -30.58 -22.81
CA ALA A 8 -21.10 -30.66 -23.97
C ALA A 8 -19.70 -30.09 -23.66
N PRO A 9 -18.62 -30.60 -24.29
CA PRO A 9 -17.26 -30.13 -24.02
C PRO A 9 -16.97 -28.81 -24.73
N VAL A 10 -16.36 -27.86 -24.00
CA VAL A 10 -15.84 -26.61 -24.52
C VAL A 10 -14.62 -26.89 -25.40
N ARG A 11 -14.73 -26.49 -26.64
CA ARG A 11 -13.69 -26.63 -27.68
C ARG A 11 -12.61 -25.58 -27.45
N ALA A 12 -11.40 -26.00 -27.14
CA ALA A 12 -10.21 -25.13 -27.07
C ALA A 12 -9.85 -24.62 -28.49
N LEU A 13 -9.82 -23.30 -28.66
CA LEU A 13 -9.28 -22.65 -29.85
C LEU A 13 -7.76 -22.64 -29.75
N ALA A 14 -7.11 -23.40 -30.60
CA ALA A 14 -5.66 -23.39 -30.78
C ALA A 14 -5.28 -22.14 -31.60
N LEU A 15 -4.52 -21.23 -30.99
CA LEU A 15 -3.87 -20.11 -31.70
C LEU A 15 -2.58 -20.61 -32.33
N SER A 16 -2.50 -20.51 -33.66
CA SER A 16 -1.30 -20.84 -34.45
C SER A 16 -0.20 -19.78 -34.25
N PRO A 17 1.08 -20.16 -34.15
CA PRO A 17 2.18 -19.21 -34.00
C PRO A 17 2.47 -18.47 -35.31
N PRO A 18 2.94 -17.21 -35.26
CA PRO A 18 3.31 -16.44 -36.43
C PRO A 18 4.59 -16.98 -37.07
N ARG A 19 4.63 -16.94 -38.42
CA ARG A 19 5.74 -17.40 -39.24
C ARG A 19 6.93 -16.45 -39.17
N PRO A 20 8.17 -16.93 -39.21
CA PRO A 20 9.36 -16.09 -39.17
C PRO A 20 9.58 -15.37 -40.53
N PHE A 21 9.85 -14.08 -40.47
CA PHE A 21 10.26 -13.28 -41.64
C PHE A 21 11.73 -13.59 -41.99
N ARG A 22 11.97 -13.89 -43.27
CA ARG A 22 13.32 -14.06 -43.85
C ARG A 22 13.92 -12.68 -44.14
N HIS A 23 15.06 -12.37 -43.59
CA HIS A 23 15.87 -11.22 -43.92
C HIS A 23 16.63 -11.47 -45.24
N GLY A 24 16.29 -10.70 -46.28
CA GLY A 24 17.07 -10.56 -47.47
C GLY A 24 18.05 -9.39 -47.31
N ALA A 25 19.34 -9.66 -47.31
CA ALA A 25 20.38 -8.63 -47.32
C ALA A 25 20.40 -7.88 -48.64
N ARG A 26 20.01 -6.60 -48.65
CA ARG A 26 20.29 -5.67 -49.81
C ARG A 26 21.42 -4.73 -49.39
N ARG A 27 22.51 -4.80 -50.17
CA ARG A 27 23.60 -3.82 -50.16
C ARG A 27 23.04 -2.44 -50.50
N LEU A 28 23.18 -1.47 -49.61
CA LEU A 28 22.87 -0.07 -49.87
C LEU A 28 24.12 0.64 -50.41
N ALA A 29 23.90 1.29 -51.58
CA ALA A 29 24.87 2.13 -52.23
C ALA A 29 25.07 3.42 -51.44
N ARG A 30 26.32 3.89 -51.40
CA ARG A 30 26.80 5.11 -50.76
C ARG A 30 26.25 6.35 -51.48
N ALA A 31 25.41 7.14 -50.83
CA ALA A 31 24.97 8.45 -51.31
C ALA A 31 25.93 9.57 -50.87
N PRO A 32 26.06 10.67 -51.63
CA PRO A 32 27.06 11.67 -51.45
C PRO A 32 26.78 12.61 -50.27
N ARG A 33 27.83 13.00 -49.61
CA ARG A 33 27.93 13.93 -48.50
C ARG A 33 27.56 15.35 -48.95
N ALA A 34 26.38 15.84 -48.55
CA ALA A 34 26.08 17.25 -48.59
C ALA A 34 26.46 17.88 -47.24
N ALA A 35 27.41 18.80 -47.28
CA ALA A 35 27.76 19.63 -46.19
C ALA A 35 26.66 20.71 -45.98
N ALA A 36 26.01 20.70 -44.86
CA ALA A 36 25.32 21.86 -44.35
C ALA A 36 25.82 22.05 -42.90
N SER A 37 26.64 23.06 -42.74
CA SER A 37 27.03 23.61 -41.45
C SER A 37 25.82 24.30 -40.83
N ALA A 38 25.15 23.65 -39.92
CA ALA A 38 24.35 24.32 -38.91
C ALA A 38 25.18 24.30 -37.65
N ASP A 39 25.51 25.49 -37.12
CA ASP A 39 26.07 25.67 -35.81
C ASP A 39 25.11 24.96 -34.80
N PRO A 40 25.63 24.10 -33.95
CA PRO A 40 24.79 23.56 -32.89
C PRO A 40 24.52 24.72 -31.94
N SER A 41 23.24 25.09 -31.82
CA SER A 41 22.77 25.83 -30.64
C SER A 41 23.31 25.15 -29.40
N PRO A 42 23.75 25.85 -28.37
CA PRO A 42 24.27 25.24 -27.16
C PRO A 42 23.14 24.40 -26.55
N THR A 43 23.21 23.10 -26.77
CA THR A 43 22.36 22.13 -26.07
C THR A 43 22.67 22.31 -24.59
N ALA A 44 21.69 22.67 -23.78
CA ALA A 44 21.86 22.80 -22.35
C ALA A 44 22.54 21.53 -21.85
N SER A 45 23.60 21.68 -21.05
CA SER A 45 24.35 20.52 -20.54
C SER A 45 23.54 19.69 -19.53
N LYS A 46 22.47 20.26 -19.00
CA LYS A 46 21.55 19.63 -18.02
C LYS A 46 20.21 20.33 -17.94
N LEU A 47 19.22 19.67 -17.42
CA LEU A 47 17.93 20.24 -17.07
C LEU A 47 18.02 20.86 -15.67
N GLU A 48 17.84 22.18 -15.54
CA GLU A 48 18.00 22.87 -14.24
C GLU A 48 17.11 24.11 -14.09
N GLY A 49 16.98 24.61 -12.86
CA GLY A 49 16.24 25.84 -12.55
C GLY A 49 14.76 25.76 -12.92
N ALA A 50 14.22 26.90 -13.37
CA ALA A 50 12.79 27.01 -13.71
C ALA A 50 12.35 26.06 -14.83
N ALA A 51 13.24 25.66 -15.74
CA ALA A 51 12.94 24.70 -16.79
C ALA A 51 12.72 23.29 -16.22
N ALA A 52 13.55 22.88 -15.25
CA ALA A 52 13.39 21.62 -14.56
C ALA A 52 12.09 21.59 -13.72
N GLU A 53 11.80 22.66 -13.00
CA GLU A 53 10.56 22.78 -12.21
C GLU A 53 9.32 22.71 -13.10
N ALA A 54 9.30 23.42 -14.22
CA ALA A 54 8.19 23.39 -15.17
C ALA A 54 8.01 22.01 -15.81
N TYR A 55 9.11 21.35 -16.17
CA TYR A 55 9.07 20.02 -16.73
C TYR A 55 8.54 18.97 -15.73
N MET A 56 9.06 18.99 -14.51
CA MET A 56 8.59 18.13 -13.43
C MET A 56 7.12 18.35 -13.10
N ALA A 57 6.66 19.60 -13.09
CA ALA A 57 5.24 19.92 -12.86
C ALA A 57 4.35 19.35 -13.97
N THR A 58 4.78 19.46 -15.25
CA THR A 58 4.06 18.89 -16.39
C THR A 58 4.01 17.38 -16.30
N LEU A 59 5.13 16.72 -16.01
CA LEU A 59 5.19 15.27 -15.88
C LEU A 59 4.41 14.77 -14.65
N ALA A 60 4.45 15.51 -13.55
CA ALA A 60 3.66 15.19 -12.36
C ALA A 60 2.16 15.22 -12.63
N GLU A 61 1.68 16.23 -13.34
CA GLU A 61 0.28 16.33 -13.76
C GLU A 61 -0.09 15.17 -14.70
N ASP A 62 0.74 14.87 -15.68
CA ASP A 62 0.52 13.77 -16.62
C ASP A 62 0.36 12.42 -15.91
N LEU A 63 1.24 12.12 -14.97
CA LEU A 63 1.22 10.88 -14.20
C LEU A 63 -0.02 10.73 -13.31
N THR A 64 -0.71 11.81 -12.93
CA THR A 64 -1.99 11.70 -12.20
C THR A 64 -3.08 11.06 -13.04
N HIS A 65 -2.93 11.10 -14.37
CA HIS A 65 -3.88 10.54 -15.33
C HIS A 65 -3.53 9.13 -15.83
N LEU A 66 -2.52 8.50 -15.20
CA LEU A 66 -2.00 7.19 -15.64
C LEU A 66 -3.10 6.15 -15.83
N PHE A 67 -4.12 6.16 -14.96
CA PHE A 67 -5.18 5.15 -14.97
C PHE A 67 -6.61 5.71 -15.10
N ASP A 68 -6.78 6.98 -15.42
CA ASP A 68 -8.10 7.57 -15.66
C ASP A 68 -8.49 7.59 -17.16
N ASP A 69 -9.62 8.21 -17.51
CA ASP A 69 -10.12 8.26 -18.88
C ASP A 69 -9.32 9.20 -19.78
N ARG A 70 -8.61 10.17 -19.22
CA ARG A 70 -7.73 11.08 -19.96
C ARG A 70 -6.50 10.34 -20.47
N GLY A 71 -5.91 9.48 -19.61
CA GLY A 71 -4.65 8.82 -19.89
C GLY A 71 -3.46 9.81 -19.95
N ILE A 72 -2.26 9.27 -20.09
CA ILE A 72 -1.03 10.07 -20.21
C ILE A 72 -0.94 10.76 -21.59
N ASP A 73 -0.29 11.93 -21.60
CA ASP A 73 -0.02 12.66 -22.84
C ASP A 73 1.14 12.02 -23.59
N ARG A 74 0.78 11.31 -24.64
CA ARG A 74 1.72 10.64 -25.55
C ARG A 74 2.83 11.57 -26.08
N SER A 75 2.59 12.86 -26.19
CA SER A 75 3.56 13.82 -26.72
C SER A 75 4.74 14.06 -25.78
N LEU A 76 4.62 13.71 -24.50
CA LEU A 76 5.69 13.80 -23.51
C LEU A 76 6.71 12.65 -23.61
N TYR A 77 6.41 11.61 -24.39
CA TYR A 77 7.22 10.40 -24.51
C TYR A 77 7.78 10.25 -25.92
N GLU A 78 8.98 9.66 -26.01
CA GLU A 78 9.52 9.27 -27.31
C GLU A 78 8.71 8.11 -27.93
N PRO A 79 8.53 8.05 -29.25
CA PRO A 79 7.90 6.90 -29.90
C PRO A 79 8.60 5.58 -29.56
N THR A 80 9.91 5.65 -29.31
CA THR A 80 10.78 4.52 -28.96
C THR A 80 11.09 4.48 -27.46
N VAL A 81 10.20 5.03 -26.61
CA VAL A 81 10.39 4.99 -25.16
C VAL A 81 10.54 3.55 -24.68
N ARG A 82 11.57 3.32 -23.91
CA ARG A 82 11.79 2.03 -23.24
C ARG A 82 11.17 2.05 -21.86
N PHE A 83 10.11 1.27 -21.67
CA PHE A 83 9.52 1.02 -20.38
C PHE A 83 9.97 -0.34 -19.84
N GLU A 84 10.31 -0.40 -18.57
CA GLU A 84 10.72 -1.63 -17.92
C GLU A 84 10.35 -1.62 -16.42
N ASP A 85 9.63 -2.65 -15.97
CA ASP A 85 9.34 -2.91 -14.57
C ASP A 85 9.79 -4.34 -14.21
N PRO A 86 9.72 -4.78 -12.94
CA PRO A 86 10.13 -6.13 -12.55
C PRO A 86 9.37 -7.27 -13.23
N LEU A 87 8.27 -7.02 -13.91
CA LEU A 87 7.44 -8.02 -14.60
C LEU A 87 7.35 -7.84 -16.11
N THR A 88 7.48 -6.62 -16.62
CA THR A 88 7.19 -6.32 -18.03
C THR A 88 8.25 -5.44 -18.65
N LYS A 89 8.36 -5.49 -19.98
CA LYS A 89 9.22 -4.63 -20.76
C LYS A 89 8.59 -4.32 -22.11
N TYR A 90 8.69 -3.06 -22.50
CA TYR A 90 8.27 -2.57 -23.80
C TYR A 90 9.31 -1.61 -24.36
N ASP A 91 9.53 -1.65 -25.68
CA ASP A 91 10.56 -0.85 -26.36
C ASP A 91 9.93 0.25 -27.26
N ASP A 92 8.64 0.53 -27.07
CA ASP A 92 7.91 1.61 -27.77
C ASP A 92 6.71 2.11 -26.94
N ILE A 93 6.19 3.28 -27.31
CA ILE A 93 5.08 3.93 -26.61
C ILE A 93 3.78 3.12 -26.74
N GLU A 94 3.56 2.39 -27.83
CA GLU A 94 2.35 1.59 -28.01
C GLU A 94 2.30 0.43 -27.03
N GLY A 95 3.45 -0.22 -26.81
CA GLY A 95 3.59 -1.28 -25.81
C GLY A 95 3.39 -0.74 -24.39
N TYR A 96 3.93 0.44 -24.07
CA TYR A 96 3.73 1.08 -22.78
C TYR A 96 2.25 1.44 -22.55
N LEU A 97 1.60 2.07 -23.52
CA LEU A 97 0.16 2.38 -23.45
C LEU A 97 -0.70 1.13 -23.36
N PHE A 98 -0.32 0.05 -24.05
CA PHE A 98 -0.98 -1.25 -23.92
C PHE A 98 -0.87 -1.80 -22.49
N ASN A 99 0.29 -1.69 -21.86
CA ASN A 99 0.48 -2.11 -20.47
C ASN A 99 -0.46 -1.34 -19.52
N ILE A 100 -0.50 -0.01 -19.64
CA ILE A 100 -1.40 0.85 -18.84
C ILE A 100 -2.88 0.44 -19.05
N ALA A 101 -3.29 0.28 -20.31
CA ALA A 101 -4.67 -0.10 -20.63
C ALA A 101 -5.03 -1.50 -20.10
N MET A 102 -4.10 -2.44 -20.17
CA MET A 102 -4.26 -3.80 -19.63
C MET A 102 -4.41 -3.76 -18.12
N LEU A 103 -3.51 -3.05 -17.40
CA LEU A 103 -3.59 -2.89 -15.95
C LEU A 103 -4.94 -2.28 -15.54
N ARG A 104 -5.34 -1.19 -16.20
CA ARG A 104 -6.62 -0.51 -15.95
C ARG A 104 -7.82 -1.44 -16.15
N ARG A 105 -7.83 -2.22 -17.22
CA ARG A 105 -8.95 -3.10 -17.55
C ARG A 105 -9.08 -4.30 -16.61
N VAL A 106 -7.96 -4.82 -16.10
CA VAL A 106 -7.93 -6.08 -15.35
C VAL A 106 -7.93 -5.83 -13.85
N PHE A 107 -7.25 -4.78 -13.37
CA PHE A 107 -6.89 -4.66 -11.97
C PHE A 107 -7.50 -3.44 -11.26
N ASP A 108 -8.20 -2.54 -11.97
CA ASP A 108 -8.76 -1.31 -11.41
C ASP A 108 -7.74 -0.56 -10.52
N PRO A 109 -6.59 -0.13 -11.09
CA PRO A 109 -5.49 0.42 -10.31
C PRO A 109 -5.74 1.86 -9.88
N THR A 110 -5.23 2.22 -8.70
CA THR A 110 -5.05 3.61 -8.26
C THR A 110 -3.57 3.91 -8.12
N TYR A 111 -3.17 5.13 -8.46
CA TYR A 111 -1.79 5.58 -8.41
C TYR A 111 -1.68 6.83 -7.53
N THR A 112 -0.77 6.78 -6.58
CA THR A 112 -0.48 7.91 -5.69
C THR A 112 1.00 8.26 -5.81
N MET A 113 1.31 9.42 -6.36
CA MET A 113 2.67 9.95 -6.39
C MET A 113 2.96 10.70 -5.09
N HIS A 114 4.06 10.36 -4.44
CA HIS A 114 4.49 10.97 -3.18
C HIS A 114 5.54 12.05 -3.35
N ALA A 115 6.41 11.90 -4.34
CA ALA A 115 7.49 12.82 -4.63
C ALA A 115 7.89 12.74 -6.10
N ILE A 116 8.44 13.84 -6.61
CA ILE A 116 9.13 13.94 -7.89
C ILE A 116 10.34 14.83 -7.71
N ALA A 117 11.49 14.42 -8.24
CA ALA A 117 12.72 15.20 -8.18
C ALA A 117 13.63 14.92 -9.37
N LEU A 118 14.49 15.89 -9.69
CA LEU A 118 15.59 15.72 -10.62
C LEU A 118 16.72 14.93 -9.93
N THR A 119 17.08 13.78 -10.46
CA THR A 119 18.06 12.86 -9.88
C THR A 119 19.35 12.73 -10.71
N GLY A 120 19.33 13.26 -11.92
CA GLY A 120 20.50 13.34 -12.81
C GLY A 120 20.40 14.56 -13.74
N ASP A 121 21.38 14.75 -14.62
CA ASP A 121 21.41 15.90 -15.54
C ASP A 121 20.18 15.93 -16.47
N TRP A 122 19.71 14.77 -16.87
CA TRP A 122 18.54 14.55 -17.74
C TRP A 122 17.68 13.39 -17.21
N GLU A 123 17.52 13.31 -15.90
CA GLU A 123 16.82 12.24 -15.25
C GLU A 123 15.91 12.77 -14.15
N VAL A 124 14.65 12.34 -14.19
CA VAL A 124 13.63 12.64 -13.18
C VAL A 124 13.21 11.35 -12.53
N SER A 125 13.15 11.34 -11.22
CA SER A 125 12.61 10.21 -10.47
C SER A 125 11.35 10.57 -9.71
N THR A 126 10.44 9.60 -9.60
CA THR A 126 9.22 9.71 -8.80
C THR A 126 9.14 8.61 -7.75
N ARG A 127 8.49 8.92 -6.65
CA ARG A 127 8.15 7.96 -5.60
C ARG A 127 6.64 7.74 -5.60
N TRP A 128 6.19 6.49 -5.59
CA TRP A 128 4.79 6.17 -5.76
C TRP A 128 4.30 4.96 -4.97
N THR A 129 2.97 4.91 -4.81
CA THR A 129 2.21 3.74 -4.39
C THR A 129 1.16 3.45 -5.46
N MET A 130 1.01 2.18 -5.81
CA MET A 130 -0.01 1.67 -6.70
C MET A 130 -0.78 0.56 -6.00
N ASP A 131 -2.09 0.76 -5.86
CA ASP A 131 -3.02 -0.23 -5.32
C ASP A 131 -3.86 -0.81 -6.45
N MET A 132 -4.05 -2.11 -6.45
CA MET A 132 -4.77 -2.85 -7.48
C MET A 132 -5.66 -3.92 -6.85
N SER A 133 -6.78 -4.26 -7.50
CA SER A 133 -7.65 -5.38 -7.11
C SER A 133 -7.71 -6.42 -8.21
N LEU A 134 -7.49 -7.68 -7.88
CA LEU A 134 -7.70 -8.76 -8.84
C LEU A 134 -9.17 -9.19 -8.89
N PRO A 135 -9.73 -9.47 -10.08
CA PRO A 135 -11.10 -9.95 -10.25
C PRO A 135 -11.23 -11.45 -9.90
N LEU A 136 -10.65 -11.88 -8.79
CA LEU A 136 -10.79 -13.22 -8.24
C LEU A 136 -11.96 -13.27 -7.23
N PRO A 137 -12.53 -14.44 -6.94
CA PRO A 137 -13.66 -14.54 -6.01
C PRO A 137 -13.43 -13.93 -4.62
N TRP A 138 -12.19 -13.91 -4.14
CA TRP A 138 -11.81 -13.30 -2.86
C TRP A 138 -11.24 -11.88 -3.00
N ARG A 139 -11.22 -11.32 -4.22
CA ARG A 139 -10.81 -9.96 -4.57
C ARG A 139 -9.55 -9.50 -3.82
N PRO A 140 -8.41 -10.16 -4.01
CA PRO A 140 -7.19 -9.77 -3.31
C PRO A 140 -6.76 -8.37 -3.74
N SER A 141 -6.39 -7.56 -2.76
CA SER A 141 -5.79 -6.26 -2.98
C SER A 141 -4.28 -6.43 -3.09
N LEU A 142 -3.70 -5.86 -4.12
CA LEU A 142 -2.27 -5.81 -4.36
C LEU A 142 -1.79 -4.37 -4.18
N THR A 143 -0.83 -4.17 -3.31
CA THR A 143 -0.19 -2.87 -3.10
C THR A 143 1.27 -2.95 -3.49
N PHE A 144 1.70 -2.09 -4.39
CA PHE A 144 3.10 -1.93 -4.78
C PHE A 144 3.56 -0.52 -4.45
N THR A 145 4.76 -0.40 -3.95
CA THR A 145 5.45 0.88 -3.79
C THR A 145 6.80 0.81 -4.48
N GLY A 146 7.20 1.92 -5.08
CA GLY A 146 8.41 1.91 -5.88
C GLY A 146 8.89 3.29 -6.27
N THR A 147 9.93 3.29 -7.05
CA THR A 147 10.53 4.47 -7.68
C THR A 147 10.54 4.29 -9.18
N SER A 148 10.05 5.28 -9.92
CA SER A 148 10.30 5.37 -11.35
C SER A 148 11.50 6.26 -11.61
N VAL A 149 12.38 5.84 -12.50
CA VAL A 149 13.50 6.62 -13.03
C VAL A 149 13.26 6.86 -14.50
N MET A 150 13.08 8.13 -14.89
CA MET A 150 12.74 8.55 -16.24
C MET A 150 13.88 9.37 -16.85
N GLY A 151 14.52 8.81 -17.89
CA GLY A 151 15.55 9.50 -18.67
C GLY A 151 14.92 10.33 -19.78
N ILE A 152 15.36 11.58 -19.89
CA ILE A 152 14.84 12.58 -20.81
C ILE A 152 15.85 12.77 -21.96
N ASP A 153 15.38 12.71 -23.21
CA ASP A 153 16.22 13.08 -24.36
C ASP A 153 16.39 14.61 -24.42
N PRO A 154 17.63 15.11 -24.28
CA PRO A 154 17.88 16.55 -24.30
C PRO A 154 17.54 17.25 -25.61
N ALA A 155 17.48 16.52 -26.72
CA ALA A 155 17.16 17.11 -28.03
C ALA A 155 15.66 17.30 -28.25
N THR A 156 14.83 16.43 -27.67
CA THR A 156 13.38 16.45 -27.87
C THR A 156 12.61 16.85 -26.64
N MET A 157 13.25 16.86 -25.46
CA MET A 157 12.62 17.10 -24.17
C MET A 157 11.52 16.07 -23.85
N ARG A 158 11.66 14.83 -24.33
CA ARG A 158 10.72 13.74 -24.11
C ARG A 158 11.32 12.64 -23.26
N VAL A 159 10.47 11.91 -22.55
CA VAL A 159 10.87 10.72 -21.81
C VAL A 159 11.28 9.64 -22.81
N ALA A 160 12.53 9.25 -22.81
CA ALA A 160 13.11 8.19 -23.65
C ALA A 160 13.22 6.85 -22.92
N THR A 161 13.34 6.87 -21.59
CA THR A 161 13.39 5.66 -20.77
C THR A 161 12.53 5.84 -19.52
N HIS A 162 11.87 4.77 -19.07
CA HIS A 162 11.10 4.73 -17.85
C HIS A 162 11.33 3.39 -17.16
N PHE A 163 12.03 3.40 -16.04
CA PHE A 163 12.36 2.20 -15.28
C PHE A 163 11.67 2.25 -13.92
N ASP A 164 10.88 1.22 -13.62
CA ASP A 164 10.23 1.05 -12.33
C ASP A 164 10.96 0.05 -11.47
N THR A 165 11.15 0.42 -10.20
CA THR A 165 11.68 -0.46 -9.16
C THR A 165 10.64 -0.68 -8.08
N TRP A 166 10.62 -1.87 -7.46
CA TRP A 166 9.71 -2.17 -6.35
C TRP A 166 10.47 -2.35 -5.04
N ASP A 167 10.01 -1.70 -3.97
CA ASP A 167 10.67 -1.79 -2.66
C ASP A 167 10.63 -3.19 -2.04
N ALA A 168 9.63 -4.00 -2.43
CA ALA A 168 9.43 -5.33 -1.87
C ALA A 168 10.42 -6.38 -2.38
N ILE A 169 11.25 -6.04 -3.38
CA ILE A 169 12.21 -6.97 -3.97
C ILE A 169 13.63 -6.41 -3.85
N SER A 170 14.57 -7.27 -3.50
CA SER A 170 15.98 -6.88 -3.28
C SER A 170 16.79 -6.81 -4.58
N THR A 171 16.39 -7.61 -5.56
CA THR A 171 17.08 -7.69 -6.85
C THR A 171 16.20 -7.13 -7.95
N GLN A 172 16.52 -5.91 -8.39
CA GLN A 172 15.86 -5.26 -9.52
C GLN A 172 16.40 -5.84 -10.83
N GLY A 173 16.21 -7.13 -11.01
CA GLY A 173 16.64 -7.83 -12.22
C GLY A 173 15.63 -7.61 -13.34
N PHE A 174 16.09 -7.00 -14.44
CA PHE A 174 15.26 -6.77 -15.61
C PHE A 174 14.98 -8.06 -16.38
N PHE A 175 13.80 -8.14 -16.90
CA PHE A 175 13.00 -9.31 -17.15
C PHE A 175 13.29 -10.11 -18.41
N LEU A 176 14.28 -9.81 -19.22
CA LEU A 176 14.40 -10.45 -20.53
C LEU A 176 15.03 -11.84 -20.53
N GLU A 177 15.75 -12.22 -19.49
CA GLU A 177 16.33 -13.56 -19.44
C GLU A 177 15.73 -14.46 -18.35
N THR A 178 15.26 -13.88 -17.26
CA THR A 178 14.54 -14.61 -16.20
C THR A 178 13.62 -13.68 -15.43
N LYS A 179 12.32 -14.03 -15.34
CA LYS A 179 11.37 -13.35 -14.46
C LYS A 179 11.96 -13.22 -13.07
N SER A 180 11.96 -12.00 -12.49
CA SER A 180 12.41 -11.85 -11.11
C SER A 180 11.59 -12.80 -10.23
N PRO A 181 12.18 -13.87 -9.68
CA PRO A 181 11.45 -14.80 -8.84
C PRO A 181 10.92 -14.11 -7.58
N GLU A 182 11.58 -13.04 -7.14
CA GLU A 182 11.16 -12.22 -6.01
C GLU A 182 9.89 -11.43 -6.34
N ALA A 183 9.79 -10.83 -7.53
CA ALA A 183 8.59 -10.11 -7.96
C ALA A 183 7.39 -11.06 -8.09
N VAL A 184 7.59 -12.23 -8.68
CA VAL A 184 6.53 -13.25 -8.75
C VAL A 184 6.13 -13.73 -7.35
N ALA A 185 7.08 -13.97 -6.47
CA ALA A 185 6.81 -14.39 -5.10
C ALA A 185 6.04 -13.30 -4.33
N GLU A 186 6.35 -12.01 -4.55
CA GLU A 186 5.62 -10.90 -3.93
C GLU A 186 4.17 -10.84 -4.42
N VAL A 187 3.93 -10.94 -5.72
CA VAL A 187 2.57 -11.00 -6.27
C VAL A 187 1.79 -12.18 -5.67
N LEU A 188 2.38 -13.38 -5.67
CA LEU A 188 1.73 -14.57 -5.12
C LEU A 188 1.44 -14.43 -3.63
N ARG A 189 2.35 -13.83 -2.85
CA ARG A 189 2.15 -13.56 -1.42
C ARG A 189 0.91 -12.71 -1.18
N GLN A 190 0.72 -11.64 -1.97
CA GLN A 190 -0.43 -10.77 -1.85
C GLN A 190 -1.72 -11.44 -2.37
N VAL A 191 -1.67 -12.14 -3.49
CA VAL A 191 -2.82 -12.88 -4.05
C VAL A 191 -3.34 -13.95 -3.08
N PHE A 192 -2.44 -14.63 -2.37
CA PHE A 192 -2.79 -15.67 -1.40
C PHE A 192 -2.85 -15.18 0.05
N ASP A 193 -2.85 -13.87 0.28
CA ASP A 193 -3.22 -13.31 1.58
C ASP A 193 -4.73 -13.54 1.79
N LEU A 194 -5.07 -14.53 2.59
CA LEU A 194 -6.45 -14.90 2.88
C LEU A 194 -7.07 -14.10 4.02
N THR A 195 -6.35 -13.14 4.59
CA THR A 195 -6.92 -12.26 5.62
C THR A 195 -8.03 -11.40 5.02
N VAL A 196 -9.09 -11.21 5.77
CA VAL A 196 -10.26 -10.45 5.34
C VAL A 196 -10.44 -9.25 6.25
N GLN A 197 -10.53 -8.08 5.66
CA GLN A 197 -10.99 -6.91 6.37
C GLN A 197 -12.53 -6.91 6.32
N PRO A 198 -13.22 -6.80 7.46
CA PRO A 198 -14.67 -6.67 7.47
C PRO A 198 -15.12 -5.41 6.71
N ASP A 199 -16.33 -5.45 6.17
CA ASP A 199 -16.98 -4.29 5.57
C ASP A 199 -17.52 -3.35 6.68
N LEU A 200 -16.58 -2.79 7.45
CA LEU A 200 -16.81 -1.82 8.51
C LEU A 200 -15.91 -0.61 8.27
N GLU A 201 -16.36 0.55 8.71
CA GLU A 201 -15.57 1.77 8.60
C GLU A 201 -14.20 1.56 9.27
N THR A 202 -13.16 1.91 8.54
CA THR A 202 -11.75 1.76 8.95
C THR A 202 -11.03 3.07 8.72
N PRO A 203 -10.15 3.52 9.62
CA PRO A 203 -9.27 4.67 9.37
C PRO A 203 -8.48 4.46 8.07
N GLU A 204 -8.58 5.40 7.17
CA GLU A 204 -7.76 5.40 5.96
C GLU A 204 -6.30 5.63 6.33
N TYR A 205 -5.43 4.90 5.70
CA TYR A 205 -3.99 5.13 5.76
C TYR A 205 -3.40 5.07 4.37
N VAL A 206 -2.28 5.74 4.18
CA VAL A 206 -1.52 5.68 2.94
C VAL A 206 -0.31 4.78 3.16
N VAL A 207 -0.13 3.78 2.31
CA VAL A 207 1.10 2.97 2.30
C VAL A 207 2.19 3.80 1.64
N LEU A 208 3.21 4.17 2.39
CA LEU A 208 4.34 4.97 1.91
C LEU A 208 5.43 4.10 1.31
N ARG A 209 5.67 2.94 1.93
CA ARG A 209 6.65 1.96 1.46
C ARG A 209 6.21 0.55 1.86
N ARG A 210 6.28 -0.38 0.91
CA ARG A 210 5.98 -1.79 1.15
C ARG A 210 7.24 -2.62 0.95
N TYR A 211 7.72 -3.19 2.02
CA TYR A 211 8.76 -4.22 2.01
C TYR A 211 8.12 -5.61 1.88
N ALA A 212 8.93 -6.62 1.58
CA ALA A 212 8.44 -7.99 1.44
C ALA A 212 7.69 -8.53 2.69
N GLU A 213 7.99 -7.99 3.85
CA GLU A 213 7.55 -8.55 5.13
C GLU A 213 6.80 -7.55 6.03
N TYR A 214 6.75 -6.27 5.71
CA TYR A 214 6.05 -5.22 6.46
C TYR A 214 5.81 -4.01 5.56
N GLU A 215 5.00 -3.06 6.05
CA GLU A 215 4.69 -1.80 5.37
C GLU A 215 5.02 -0.62 6.26
N ILE A 216 5.39 0.51 5.66
CA ILE A 216 5.41 1.82 6.32
C ILE A 216 4.16 2.56 5.86
N ARG A 217 3.33 2.96 6.81
CA ARG A 217 2.03 3.58 6.59
C ARG A 217 1.93 4.92 7.29
N ARG A 218 1.23 5.88 6.67
CA ARG A 218 0.85 7.13 7.30
C ARG A 218 -0.63 7.08 7.68
N TYR A 219 -0.90 7.30 8.95
CA TYR A 219 -2.25 7.41 9.50
C TYR A 219 -2.58 8.87 9.83
N PRO A 220 -3.82 9.33 9.61
CA PRO A 220 -4.31 10.60 10.14
C PRO A 220 -4.58 10.49 11.64
N ASP A 221 -4.82 11.65 12.27
CA ASP A 221 -5.45 11.70 13.59
C ASP A 221 -6.86 11.13 13.50
N VAL A 222 -7.28 10.37 14.51
CA VAL A 222 -8.64 9.81 14.57
C VAL A 222 -9.22 9.96 15.97
N VAL A 223 -10.52 10.25 16.03
CA VAL A 223 -11.25 10.29 17.29
C VAL A 223 -11.47 8.88 17.81
N VAL A 224 -11.26 8.68 19.09
CA VAL A 224 -11.39 7.37 19.75
C VAL A 224 -12.17 7.47 21.06
N ALA A 225 -12.89 6.40 21.35
CA ALA A 225 -13.25 6.06 22.71
C ALA A 225 -12.19 5.12 23.27
N GLU A 226 -11.65 5.41 24.45
CA GLU A 226 -10.56 4.65 25.05
C GLU A 226 -10.84 4.22 26.48
N THR A 227 -10.21 3.12 26.87
CA THR A 227 -10.25 2.62 28.25
C THR A 227 -8.92 1.97 28.61
N LYS A 228 -8.64 1.88 29.92
CA LYS A 228 -7.46 1.15 30.39
C LYS A 228 -7.73 -0.35 30.36
N THR A 229 -6.73 -1.14 29.97
CA THR A 229 -6.86 -2.62 29.93
C THR A 229 -6.73 -3.32 31.27
N GLY A 230 -6.56 -2.53 32.37
CA GLY A 230 -6.42 -3.04 33.74
C GLY A 230 -5.09 -3.77 33.95
N GLY A 231 -4.20 -3.16 34.70
CA GLY A 231 -2.91 -3.73 35.09
C GLY A 231 -2.02 -2.66 35.68
N GLU A 232 -1.85 -2.67 37.00
CA GLU A 232 -0.71 -2.03 37.61
C GLU A 232 0.57 -2.62 37.03
N SER A 233 1.58 -1.75 36.88
CA SER A 233 2.93 -2.02 36.42
C SER A 233 3.53 -3.34 36.89
N GLY A 234 3.39 -4.36 36.11
CA GLY A 234 3.94 -5.67 36.40
C GLY A 234 3.51 -6.62 35.31
N VAL A 235 4.24 -6.57 34.18
CA VAL A 235 4.03 -7.41 33.03
C VAL A 235 4.05 -8.86 33.41
N SER A 236 2.90 -9.50 33.51
CA SER A 236 2.83 -10.93 33.25
C SER A 236 2.52 -11.06 31.74
N GLU A 237 3.54 -11.42 30.99
CA GLU A 237 3.47 -11.81 29.62
C GLU A 237 2.32 -12.82 29.44
N GLY A 238 1.30 -12.51 28.66
CA GLY A 238 0.31 -13.48 28.24
C GLY A 238 -1.17 -13.14 28.42
N LYS A 239 -1.56 -12.03 29.05
CA LYS A 239 -2.98 -11.73 29.33
C LYS A 239 -3.53 -10.42 28.76
N ARG A 240 -2.70 -9.56 28.18
CA ARG A 240 -3.05 -8.16 27.90
C ARG A 240 -3.75 -7.93 26.57
N LEU A 241 -3.42 -8.67 25.55
CA LEU A 241 -3.97 -8.46 24.20
C LEU A 241 -5.16 -9.38 23.90
N ALA A 242 -5.22 -10.56 24.51
CA ALA A 242 -6.34 -11.50 24.35
C ALA A 242 -7.52 -11.25 25.32
N ALA A 243 -7.32 -10.54 26.43
CA ALA A 243 -8.37 -10.20 27.38
C ALA A 243 -9.43 -9.25 26.82
N GLY A 244 -9.16 -8.63 25.66
CA GLY A 244 -10.12 -7.86 24.86
C GLY A 244 -10.94 -8.68 23.89
N GLY A 245 -10.97 -10.01 24.05
CA GLY A 245 -11.78 -10.86 23.19
C GLY A 245 -13.24 -10.39 23.21
N MET A 246 -13.81 -10.20 22.02
CA MET A 246 -15.22 -9.85 21.75
C MET A 246 -16.22 -10.94 22.25
N THR A 247 -15.93 -11.62 23.33
CA THR A 247 -16.95 -12.43 23.99
C THR A 247 -17.88 -11.48 24.74
N GLY A 248 -18.72 -10.78 23.97
CA GLY A 248 -19.89 -10.10 24.48
C GLY A 248 -20.82 -11.15 25.05
N GLY A 249 -20.84 -11.27 26.33
CA GLY A 249 -21.75 -12.15 27.02
C GLY A 249 -21.50 -12.15 28.50
N GLY A 250 -22.32 -11.43 29.21
CA GLY A 250 -22.64 -11.62 30.62
C GLY A 250 -21.46 -11.51 31.56
N GLY A 251 -21.57 -10.63 32.55
CA GLY A 251 -20.61 -10.41 33.60
C GLY A 251 -19.92 -11.68 34.05
N GLY A 252 -18.60 -11.70 33.91
CA GLY A 252 -17.76 -12.66 34.56
C GLY A 252 -18.01 -12.52 36.09
N GLY A 253 -18.45 -13.57 36.71
CA GLY A 253 -18.82 -13.56 38.13
C GLY A 253 -17.65 -13.41 39.09
N ASP A 254 -16.46 -12.94 38.62
CA ASP A 254 -15.28 -12.72 39.42
C ASP A 254 -14.92 -11.23 39.62
N GLY A 255 -15.76 -10.31 39.12
CA GLY A 255 -15.50 -8.87 39.23
C GLY A 255 -14.38 -8.33 38.36
N SER A 256 -13.86 -9.13 37.44
CA SER A 256 -12.80 -8.71 36.50
C SER A 256 -13.33 -7.64 35.54
N PHE A 257 -12.60 -6.55 35.38
CA PHE A 257 -12.91 -5.47 34.45
C PHE A 257 -12.75 -5.97 32.99
N ASN A 258 -13.81 -5.75 32.19
CA ASN A 258 -13.79 -6.06 30.75
C ASN A 258 -13.65 -4.79 29.91
N PRO A 259 -12.45 -4.45 29.41
CA PRO A 259 -12.22 -3.24 28.63
C PRO A 259 -13.06 -3.17 27.34
N PHE A 260 -13.14 -4.27 26.61
CA PHE A 260 -13.96 -4.35 25.40
C PHE A 260 -15.44 -4.11 25.72
N GLY A 261 -15.97 -4.73 26.78
CA GLY A 261 -17.36 -4.55 27.21
C GLY A 261 -17.67 -3.11 27.61
N ALA A 262 -16.73 -2.39 28.23
CA ALA A 262 -16.89 -0.99 28.59
C ALA A 262 -17.06 -0.11 27.33
N LEU A 263 -16.17 -0.26 26.35
CA LEU A 263 -16.22 0.48 25.07
C LEU A 263 -17.45 0.08 24.23
N ALA A 264 -17.77 -1.21 24.16
CA ALA A 264 -18.97 -1.69 23.47
C ALA A 264 -20.24 -1.13 24.13
N GLY A 265 -20.30 -1.11 25.47
CA GLY A 265 -21.40 -0.48 26.20
C GLY A 265 -21.59 0.98 25.82
N TYR A 266 -20.52 1.75 25.73
CA TYR A 266 -20.57 3.15 25.30
C TYR A 266 -21.17 3.33 23.91
N ILE A 267 -20.69 2.58 22.91
CA ILE A 267 -21.18 2.72 21.52
C ILE A 267 -22.60 2.16 21.33
N PHE A 268 -23.06 1.23 22.17
CA PHE A 268 -24.40 0.67 22.09
C PHE A 268 -25.43 1.41 22.95
N GLY A 269 -25.15 2.66 23.35
CA GLY A 269 -26.08 3.54 24.03
C GLY A 269 -25.78 3.80 25.50
N GLY A 270 -24.64 3.33 26.03
CA GLY A 270 -24.14 3.64 27.38
C GLY A 270 -23.55 5.05 27.47
N ASN A 271 -24.21 6.03 26.89
CA ASN A 271 -23.81 7.44 26.85
C ASN A 271 -25.00 8.35 27.21
N ALA A 272 -24.72 9.60 27.52
CA ALA A 272 -25.70 10.56 28.04
C ALA A 272 -26.91 10.81 27.10
N GLU A 273 -26.77 10.52 25.82
CA GLU A 273 -27.79 10.69 24.80
C GLU A 273 -28.53 9.38 24.46
N GLU A 274 -28.13 8.25 25.08
CA GLU A 274 -28.58 6.89 24.71
C GLU A 274 -28.40 6.58 23.22
N LYS A 275 -27.48 7.29 22.57
CA LYS A 275 -27.21 7.22 21.13
C LYS A 275 -26.43 5.97 20.80
N LYS A 276 -26.96 5.16 19.89
CA LYS A 276 -26.23 4.02 19.31
C LYS A 276 -25.35 4.52 18.18
N MET A 277 -24.12 4.08 18.17
CA MET A 277 -23.11 4.39 17.16
C MET A 277 -22.70 3.11 16.43
N GLU A 278 -22.22 3.25 15.21
CA GLU A 278 -21.78 2.10 14.42
C GLU A 278 -20.42 1.57 14.90
N MET A 279 -20.25 0.26 14.81
CA MET A 279 -18.95 -0.36 15.01
C MET A 279 -18.01 -0.03 13.89
N THR A 280 -16.78 0.26 14.24
CA THR A 280 -15.69 0.46 13.29
C THR A 280 -14.60 -0.61 13.51
N THR A 281 -13.62 -0.64 12.65
CA THR A 281 -12.45 -1.54 12.75
C THR A 281 -11.19 -0.73 12.43
N PRO A 282 -10.02 -1.06 12.98
CA PRO A 282 -9.76 -2.09 13.97
C PRO A 282 -10.00 -1.62 15.41
N VAL A 283 -10.04 -2.57 16.34
CA VAL A 283 -9.82 -2.30 17.75
C VAL A 283 -8.31 -2.22 18.00
N PHE A 284 -7.86 -1.12 18.55
CA PHE A 284 -6.46 -0.96 18.94
C PHE A 284 -6.26 -1.33 20.40
N THR A 285 -5.22 -2.09 20.68
CA THR A 285 -4.70 -2.32 22.03
C THR A 285 -3.21 -2.00 22.05
N SER A 286 -2.77 -1.17 22.97
CA SER A 286 -1.37 -0.75 23.05
C SER A 286 -0.69 -1.30 24.31
N ASP A 287 0.63 -1.44 24.24
CA ASP A 287 1.44 -1.99 25.32
C ASP A 287 1.56 -1.06 26.56
N ASP A 288 1.16 0.23 26.42
CA ASP A 288 0.95 1.14 27.53
C ASP A 288 -0.37 0.91 28.30
N GLY A 289 -1.10 -0.13 27.96
CA GLY A 289 -2.30 -0.57 28.66
C GLY A 289 -3.59 0.15 28.27
N LYS A 290 -3.71 0.61 27.04
CA LYS A 290 -4.93 1.23 26.50
C LYS A 290 -5.62 0.33 25.48
N MET A 291 -6.95 0.34 25.49
CA MET A 291 -7.79 -0.18 24.41
C MET A 291 -8.58 0.98 23.82
N GLN A 292 -8.68 1.04 22.50
CA GLN A 292 -9.29 2.14 21.75
C GLN A 292 -10.20 1.61 20.66
N PHE A 293 -11.43 2.15 20.61
CA PHE A 293 -12.33 2.02 19.46
C PHE A 293 -12.28 3.31 18.66
N VAL A 294 -12.06 3.21 17.37
CA VAL A 294 -12.12 4.37 16.48
C VAL A 294 -13.58 4.79 16.33
N MET A 295 -13.84 6.08 16.36
CA MET A 295 -15.18 6.60 16.14
C MET A 295 -15.40 6.86 14.66
N GLY A 296 -16.61 6.57 14.16
CA GLY A 296 -16.94 6.76 12.75
C GLY A 296 -16.84 8.23 12.34
N ARG A 297 -16.40 8.49 11.11
CA ARG A 297 -16.19 9.86 10.56
C ARG A 297 -17.49 10.70 10.59
N ALA A 298 -18.63 10.06 10.47
CA ALA A 298 -19.92 10.75 10.56
C ALA A 298 -20.15 11.46 11.91
N LEU A 299 -19.35 11.12 12.93
CA LEU A 299 -19.40 11.73 14.26
C LEU A 299 -18.50 12.97 14.39
N GLY A 300 -17.71 13.30 13.35
CA GLY A 300 -16.80 14.45 13.31
C GLY A 300 -15.41 14.14 13.88
N ASP A 301 -14.56 15.18 13.85
CA ASP A 301 -13.14 15.08 14.22
C ASP A 301 -12.86 15.66 15.62
N ASP A 302 -13.91 16.08 16.36
CA ASP A 302 -13.80 16.64 17.71
C ASP A 302 -14.36 15.66 18.74
N PRO A 303 -13.53 15.12 19.65
CA PRO A 303 -14.00 14.27 20.73
C PRO A 303 -15.06 14.90 21.63
N SER A 304 -15.07 16.23 21.76
CA SER A 304 -16.04 16.95 22.59
C SER A 304 -17.46 16.99 21.99
N ALA A 305 -17.58 16.71 20.68
CA ALA A 305 -18.87 16.60 19.99
C ALA A 305 -19.53 15.22 20.18
N LEU A 306 -18.84 14.27 20.74
CA LEU A 306 -19.39 12.94 21.03
C LEU A 306 -20.25 12.94 22.29
N PRO A 307 -21.29 12.08 22.38
CA PRO A 307 -22.05 11.91 23.59
C PRO A 307 -21.17 11.56 24.79
N ALA A 308 -21.36 12.22 25.91
CA ALA A 308 -20.56 11.95 27.11
C ALA A 308 -20.79 10.49 27.59
N PRO A 309 -19.73 9.73 27.92
CA PRO A 309 -19.88 8.41 28.50
C PRO A 309 -20.64 8.46 29.85
N ASN A 310 -21.55 7.51 30.09
CA ASN A 310 -22.24 7.40 31.39
C ASN A 310 -21.27 7.01 32.52
N ASP A 311 -20.21 6.29 32.18
CA ASP A 311 -19.13 5.89 33.09
C ASP A 311 -17.81 6.54 32.60
N GLY A 312 -17.65 7.83 32.92
CA GLY A 312 -16.48 8.61 32.51
C GLY A 312 -15.17 8.20 33.26
N GLU A 313 -15.26 7.40 34.30
CA GLU A 313 -14.08 6.83 34.97
C GLU A 313 -13.48 5.67 34.17
N ARG A 314 -14.34 4.95 33.41
CA ARG A 314 -13.95 3.79 32.62
C ARG A 314 -13.74 4.08 31.16
N VAL A 315 -14.52 5.00 30.60
CA VAL A 315 -14.44 5.34 29.18
C VAL A 315 -14.07 6.81 29.03
N GLY A 316 -12.96 7.07 28.37
CA GLY A 316 -12.51 8.40 27.97
C GLY A 316 -12.75 8.62 26.46
N LEU A 317 -12.83 9.87 26.07
CA LEU A 317 -12.87 10.30 24.66
C LEU A 317 -11.60 11.08 24.36
N GLY A 318 -11.00 10.82 23.21
CA GLY A 318 -9.74 11.47 22.87
C GLY A 318 -9.38 11.35 21.38
N ILE A 319 -8.17 11.76 21.07
CA ILE A 319 -7.58 11.64 19.75
C ILE A 319 -6.43 10.63 19.82
N ARG A 320 -6.51 9.61 18.97
CA ARG A 320 -5.34 8.82 18.63
C ARG A 320 -4.55 9.60 17.59
N THR A 321 -3.38 10.08 17.98
CA THR A 321 -2.51 10.84 17.09
C THR A 321 -2.06 9.98 15.93
N GLY A 322 -2.19 10.52 14.73
CA GLY A 322 -1.65 9.98 13.51
C GLY A 322 -0.13 10.04 13.47
N GLY A 323 0.44 9.61 12.38
CA GLY A 323 1.90 9.59 12.21
C GLY A 323 2.33 8.55 11.21
N VAL A 324 3.64 8.26 11.21
CA VAL A 324 4.22 7.23 10.35
C VAL A 324 4.53 5.99 11.18
N PHE A 325 3.92 4.88 10.78
CA PHE A 325 4.01 3.60 11.48
C PHE A 325 4.55 2.52 10.55
N ALA A 326 5.44 1.70 11.06
CA ALA A 326 5.71 0.40 10.47
C ALA A 326 4.64 -0.59 10.93
N ALA A 327 4.14 -1.40 10.02
CA ALA A 327 3.05 -2.33 10.25
C ALA A 327 3.38 -3.72 9.71
N VAL A 328 3.29 -4.73 10.55
CA VAL A 328 3.39 -6.14 10.15
C VAL A 328 2.05 -6.82 10.34
N ARG A 329 1.58 -7.50 9.28
CA ARG A 329 0.33 -8.27 9.31
C ARG A 329 0.58 -9.72 9.71
N PHE A 330 -0.34 -10.30 10.47
CA PHE A 330 -0.38 -11.73 10.73
C PHE A 330 -1.84 -12.20 10.85
N ASN A 331 -2.06 -13.47 10.55
CA ASN A 331 -3.36 -14.13 10.72
C ASN A 331 -3.42 -14.92 12.04
N GLY A 332 -4.57 -15.47 12.32
CA GLY A 332 -4.76 -16.33 13.49
C GLY A 332 -5.40 -15.62 14.68
N VAL A 333 -5.39 -16.28 15.82
CA VAL A 333 -5.83 -15.69 17.08
C VAL A 333 -4.69 -14.83 17.60
N ALA A 334 -4.97 -13.55 17.79
CA ALA A 334 -4.02 -12.65 18.42
C ALA A 334 -3.92 -12.98 19.91
N THR A 335 -2.76 -13.47 20.31
CA THR A 335 -2.35 -13.67 21.69
C THR A 335 -1.21 -12.73 22.01
N ASP A 336 -0.92 -12.49 23.28
CA ASP A 336 0.23 -11.66 23.67
C ASP A 336 1.53 -12.22 23.10
N ALA A 337 1.69 -13.55 23.10
CA ALA A 337 2.86 -14.20 22.53
C ALA A 337 2.98 -13.99 21.00
N SER A 338 1.86 -14.09 20.24
CA SER A 338 1.88 -13.87 18.80
C SER A 338 2.10 -12.40 18.44
N ALA A 339 1.55 -11.48 19.22
CA ALA A 339 1.76 -10.05 19.02
C ALA A 339 3.20 -9.63 19.37
N ALA A 340 3.74 -10.10 20.50
CA ALA A 340 5.13 -9.85 20.88
C ALA A 340 6.13 -10.41 19.87
N GLU A 341 5.87 -11.60 19.32
CA GLU A 341 6.69 -12.19 18.28
C GLU A 341 6.63 -11.39 16.99
N ALA A 342 5.44 -10.91 16.59
CA ALA A 342 5.27 -10.04 15.44
C ALA A 342 6.02 -8.71 15.62
N GLU A 343 5.92 -8.08 16.80
CA GLU A 343 6.65 -6.86 17.16
C GLU A 343 8.16 -7.05 17.11
N ARG A 344 8.67 -8.15 17.70
CA ARG A 344 10.09 -8.49 17.69
C ARG A 344 10.62 -8.61 16.27
N ARG A 345 9.92 -9.38 15.42
CA ARG A 345 10.29 -9.54 14.00
C ARG A 345 10.26 -8.21 13.27
N LEU A 346 9.24 -7.39 13.50
CA LEU A 346 9.14 -6.06 12.90
C LEU A 346 10.33 -5.19 13.29
N SER A 347 10.70 -5.19 14.57
CA SER A 347 11.84 -4.41 15.08
C SER A 347 13.17 -4.84 14.46
N GLU A 348 13.38 -6.14 14.28
CA GLU A 348 14.57 -6.70 13.63
C GLU A 348 14.66 -6.27 12.16
N ARG A 349 13.51 -6.27 11.46
CA ARG A 349 13.44 -5.85 10.05
C ARG A 349 13.67 -4.36 9.89
N LEU A 350 13.08 -3.54 10.76
CA LEU A 350 13.31 -2.10 10.77
C LEU A 350 14.79 -1.77 10.94
N ALA A 351 15.46 -2.42 11.90
CA ALA A 351 16.88 -2.23 12.13
C ALA A 351 17.73 -2.65 10.93
N ARG A 352 17.39 -3.77 10.27
CA ARG A 352 18.05 -4.23 9.04
C ARG A 352 17.90 -3.22 7.91
N ASP A 353 16.72 -2.62 7.77
CA ASP A 353 16.37 -1.72 6.66
C ASP A 353 16.68 -0.24 6.99
N GLY A 354 17.37 0.00 8.14
CA GLY A 354 17.85 1.34 8.53
C GLY A 354 16.78 2.28 9.08
N HIS A 355 15.65 1.74 9.54
CA HIS A 355 14.59 2.53 10.16
C HIS A 355 14.66 2.48 11.69
N ALA A 356 14.37 3.61 12.33
CA ALA A 356 14.36 3.72 13.77
C ALA A 356 12.92 3.78 14.31
N ARG A 357 12.65 2.99 15.36
CA ARG A 357 11.44 3.13 16.16
C ARG A 357 11.50 4.44 16.93
N LYS A 358 10.39 5.16 17.02
CA LYS A 358 10.29 6.37 17.85
C LYS A 358 10.46 6.01 19.32
N PRO A 359 11.44 6.60 20.02
CA PRO A 359 11.69 6.29 21.42
C PRO A 359 10.48 6.54 22.30
N GLY A 360 10.16 5.59 23.18
CA GLY A 360 9.05 5.70 24.13
C GLY A 360 7.64 5.61 23.52
N ALA A 361 7.52 5.47 22.19
CA ALA A 361 6.22 5.24 21.58
C ALA A 361 5.77 3.78 21.81
N PRO A 362 4.51 3.55 22.30
CA PRO A 362 4.00 2.22 22.53
C PRO A 362 3.76 1.48 21.21
N ALA A 363 3.97 0.17 21.21
CA ALA A 363 3.47 -0.67 20.13
C ALA A 363 1.95 -0.84 20.27
N SER A 364 1.27 -1.03 19.15
CA SER A 364 -0.16 -1.25 19.10
C SER A 364 -0.51 -2.49 18.30
N LEU A 365 -1.40 -3.31 18.83
CA LEU A 365 -2.07 -4.38 18.09
C LEU A 365 -3.39 -3.83 17.55
N ALA A 366 -3.61 -3.97 16.26
CA ALA A 366 -4.85 -3.63 15.57
C ALA A 366 -5.58 -4.93 15.16
N GLN A 367 -6.74 -5.18 15.75
CA GLN A 367 -7.57 -6.36 15.50
C GLN A 367 -8.78 -5.97 14.67
N TYR A 368 -8.92 -6.57 13.47
CA TYR A 368 -9.95 -6.17 12.50
C TYR A 368 -11.21 -7.02 12.56
N ASN A 369 -11.11 -8.26 13.00
CA ASN A 369 -12.20 -9.22 12.88
C ASN A 369 -12.78 -9.64 14.23
N ASP A 370 -14.05 -9.99 14.23
CA ASP A 370 -14.72 -10.58 15.38
C ASP A 370 -14.17 -11.97 15.73
N PRO A 371 -14.38 -12.45 16.97
CA PRO A 371 -13.87 -13.74 17.45
C PRO A 371 -14.47 -14.97 16.75
N LEU A 372 -15.57 -14.83 16.01
CA LEU A 372 -16.21 -15.93 15.29
C LEU A 372 -15.62 -16.09 13.87
N THR A 373 -14.90 -15.08 13.39
CA THR A 373 -14.18 -15.18 12.12
C THR A 373 -13.15 -16.32 12.17
N ASN A 374 -13.10 -17.13 11.13
CA ASN A 374 -12.11 -18.19 11.01
C ASN A 374 -10.69 -17.67 11.23
N PRO A 375 -9.90 -18.25 12.12
CA PRO A 375 -8.56 -17.75 12.47
C PRO A 375 -7.65 -17.49 11.27
N ILE A 376 -7.67 -18.34 10.24
CA ILE A 376 -6.84 -18.17 9.03
C ILE A 376 -7.21 -16.89 8.27
N ARG A 377 -8.45 -16.43 8.40
CA ARG A 377 -8.97 -15.23 7.74
C ARG A 377 -8.88 -13.97 8.61
N ARG A 378 -8.53 -14.09 9.88
CA ARG A 378 -8.39 -12.93 10.76
C ARG A 378 -7.18 -12.12 10.36
N ARG A 379 -7.39 -10.81 10.25
CA ARG A 379 -6.33 -9.82 10.07
C ARG A 379 -5.99 -9.21 11.42
N ASN A 380 -4.73 -9.28 11.78
CA ASN A 380 -4.13 -8.56 12.89
C ASN A 380 -2.91 -7.81 12.37
N ASP A 381 -2.75 -6.57 12.73
CA ASP A 381 -1.56 -5.79 12.40
C ASP A 381 -0.88 -5.34 13.71
N VAL A 382 0.43 -5.51 13.83
CA VAL A 382 1.22 -4.84 14.87
C VAL A 382 1.82 -3.59 14.25
N LEU A 383 1.63 -2.45 14.94
CA LEU A 383 2.11 -1.16 14.52
C LEU A 383 3.13 -0.62 15.54
N VAL A 384 4.25 -0.10 15.03
CA VAL A 384 5.22 0.66 15.80
C VAL A 384 5.46 2.01 15.13
N GLU A 385 5.41 3.10 15.88
CA GLU A 385 5.70 4.42 15.34
C GLU A 385 7.19 4.52 15.03
N ILE A 386 7.54 5.06 13.86
CA ILE A 386 8.92 5.27 13.42
C ILE A 386 9.22 6.77 13.34
N GLU A 387 10.50 7.12 13.53
CA GLU A 387 10.96 8.50 13.41
C GLU A 387 11.87 8.70 12.21
N GLY A 388 11.94 9.94 11.73
CA GLY A 388 12.89 10.32 10.69
C GLY A 388 12.64 9.70 9.32
N PHE A 389 11.44 9.10 9.10
CA PHE A 389 11.11 8.52 7.80
C PHE A 389 10.79 9.62 6.79
N ASP A 390 11.62 9.73 5.77
CA ASP A 390 11.43 10.64 4.65
C ASP A 390 10.99 9.87 3.40
N ASN A 391 9.70 10.00 3.05
CA ASN A 391 9.16 9.37 1.85
C ASN A 391 9.53 10.09 0.54
N ALA A 392 10.04 11.33 0.64
CA ALA A 392 10.56 12.06 -0.51
C ALA A 392 11.99 11.64 -0.88
N ARG A 393 12.65 10.88 -0.01
CA ARG A 393 13.96 10.34 -0.29
C ARG A 393 13.85 9.26 -1.36
N LEU A 394 14.37 9.58 -2.52
CA LEU A 394 14.51 8.67 -3.65
C LEU A 394 15.80 7.87 -3.42
N ASP A 395 15.65 6.70 -2.81
CA ASP A 395 16.77 5.74 -2.69
C ASP A 395 16.90 5.05 -4.06
N LEU A 396 17.90 5.50 -4.83
CA LEU A 396 18.27 4.96 -6.15
C LEU A 396 19.39 3.94 -6.01
#